data_beeee91ee6ba067fd86c1be776f13359
#
_entry.id   beeee91ee6ba067fd86c1be776f13359
#
_cell.length_a   1.000
_cell.length_b   1.000
_cell.length_c   1.000
_cell.angle_alpha   90.00
_cell.angle_beta   90.00
_cell.angle_gamma   90.00
#
_symmetry.space_group_name_H-M   'P 1'
#
loop_
_entity.id
_entity.type
_entity.pdbx_description
1 polymer ?
#
loop_
_entity_poly.entity_id
_entity_poly.type
_entity_poly.pdbx_seq_one_letter_code
_entity_poly.pdbx_strand_id
1 'polypeptide(L)'
;NDRLFASATIMRSLWAGETVSTAAPVRTVEARLHTRPTQPPLLLGAALTPATAEWLGGWADGLITVATPKGDHAKVAGAFRHGGGEGKPMYLKVDLSYARTDEEARSGAWDQWRANVYPAAVLENLRTPGEFEALEDLAGPRMVFEKIRISADPKDHVRWLRTDIDLGFTHLYLHNVNRNQETFIEDFGNEVLPEIFG
;
A
#
# COMPACT_ATOMS: atom_id res chain seq x y z
N ASN A 1 -12.66 3.68 14.35
CA ASN A 1 -13.39 3.05 13.23
C ASN A 1 -14.70 3.79 12.92
N ASP A 2 -15.52 4.17 13.90
CA ASP A 2 -16.86 4.77 13.70
C ASP A 2 -16.81 6.08 12.90
N ARG A 3 -15.84 6.93 13.21
CA ARG A 3 -15.66 8.21 12.49
C ARG A 3 -15.29 7.98 11.02
N LEU A 4 -14.42 7.01 10.74
CA LEU A 4 -14.02 6.68 9.36
C LEU A 4 -15.20 6.11 8.55
N PHE A 5 -15.94 5.18 9.14
CA PHE A 5 -17.14 4.60 8.53
C PHE A 5 -18.22 5.65 8.26
N ALA A 6 -18.50 6.51 9.25
CA ALA A 6 -19.46 7.61 9.10
C ALA A 6 -19.02 8.58 7.99
N SER A 7 -17.71 8.91 7.90
CA SER A 7 -17.18 9.75 6.82
C SER A 7 -17.39 9.11 5.45
N ALA A 8 -17.11 7.81 5.32
CA ALA A 8 -17.33 7.07 4.07
C ALA A 8 -18.80 7.06 3.65
N THR A 9 -19.72 6.86 4.61
CA THR A 9 -21.16 6.90 4.38
C THR A 9 -21.59 8.30 3.90
N ILE A 10 -21.15 9.36 4.58
CA ILE A 10 -21.44 10.74 4.18
C ILE A 10 -20.93 11.01 2.75
N MET A 11 -19.70 10.60 2.42
CA MET A 11 -19.15 10.78 1.07
C MET A 11 -20.01 10.10 0.01
N ARG A 12 -20.45 8.86 0.25
CA ARG A 12 -21.33 8.13 -0.69
C ARG A 12 -22.66 8.85 -0.90
N SER A 13 -23.30 9.30 0.17
CA SER A 13 -24.54 10.09 0.09
C SER A 13 -24.35 11.40 -0.69
N LEU A 14 -23.27 12.11 -0.46
CA LEU A 14 -22.95 13.32 -1.20
C LEU A 14 -22.71 13.05 -2.70
N TRP A 15 -22.03 11.97 -3.06
CA TRP A 15 -21.84 11.57 -4.46
C TRP A 15 -23.16 11.15 -5.13
N ALA A 16 -24.07 10.55 -4.36
CA ALA A 16 -25.44 10.25 -4.83
C ALA A 16 -26.29 11.53 -5.04
N GLY A 17 -25.83 12.68 -4.54
CA GLY A 17 -26.52 13.98 -4.68
C GLY A 17 -27.48 14.29 -3.56
N GLU A 18 -27.42 13.55 -2.47
CA GLU A 18 -28.20 13.79 -1.28
C GLU A 18 -27.73 15.05 -0.52
N THR A 19 -28.64 15.65 0.24
CA THR A 19 -28.28 16.68 1.22
C THR A 19 -28.14 15.99 2.57
N VAL A 20 -26.98 16.13 3.18
CA VAL A 20 -26.59 15.37 4.39
C VAL A 20 -26.48 16.28 5.61
N SER A 21 -27.21 15.96 6.66
CA SER A 21 -27.05 16.56 7.98
C SER A 21 -26.86 15.47 9.02
N THR A 22 -25.73 15.52 9.74
CA THR A 22 -25.38 14.55 10.79
C THR A 22 -24.85 15.29 12.02
N ALA A 23 -25.10 14.76 13.22
CA ALA A 23 -24.62 15.35 14.47
C ALA A 23 -23.26 14.77 14.91
N ALA A 24 -23.13 13.43 14.88
CA ALA A 24 -21.95 12.69 15.35
C ALA A 24 -21.84 11.35 14.58
N PRO A 25 -20.67 10.74 14.51
CA PRO A 25 -19.35 11.21 14.97
C PRO A 25 -18.70 12.26 14.04
N VAL A 26 -19.30 12.53 12.89
CA VAL A 26 -18.89 13.58 11.93
C VAL A 26 -20.07 14.52 11.74
N ARG A 27 -19.89 15.79 12.10
CA ARG A 27 -20.94 16.80 11.97
C ARG A 27 -20.97 17.36 10.55
N THR A 28 -22.14 17.35 9.93
CA THR A 28 -22.47 18.07 8.70
C THR A 28 -23.78 18.81 8.87
N VAL A 29 -23.95 19.93 8.18
CA VAL A 29 -25.21 20.71 8.17
C VAL A 29 -25.52 21.05 6.73
N GLU A 30 -26.63 20.50 6.21
CA GLU A 30 -27.15 20.71 4.86
C GLU A 30 -26.05 20.62 3.77
N ALA A 31 -25.06 19.71 3.99
CA ALA A 31 -23.96 19.51 3.08
C ALA A 31 -24.47 18.87 1.78
N ARG A 32 -24.07 19.45 0.63
CA ARG A 32 -24.44 18.96 -0.69
C ARG A 32 -23.32 19.22 -1.69
N LEU A 33 -23.11 18.26 -2.60
CA LEU A 33 -22.24 18.48 -3.76
C LEU A 33 -23.05 19.04 -4.95
N HIS A 34 -22.64 20.20 -5.46
CA HIS A 34 -23.22 20.81 -6.65
C HIS A 34 -22.61 20.26 -7.93
N THR A 35 -21.33 19.87 -7.91
CA THR A 35 -20.66 19.15 -8.99
C THR A 35 -20.38 17.73 -8.50
N ARG A 36 -20.87 16.75 -9.25
CA ARG A 36 -20.78 15.33 -8.87
C ARG A 36 -20.03 14.52 -9.92
N PRO A 37 -19.29 13.48 -9.51
CA PRO A 37 -18.75 12.52 -10.47
C PRO A 37 -19.89 11.78 -11.18
N THR A 38 -19.70 11.46 -12.44
CA THR A 38 -20.65 10.63 -13.23
C THR A 38 -20.74 9.22 -12.66
N GLN A 39 -19.63 8.71 -12.17
CA GLN A 39 -19.54 7.44 -11.42
C GLN A 39 -18.84 7.72 -10.09
N PRO A 40 -19.40 7.28 -8.96
CA PRO A 40 -18.74 7.42 -7.68
C PRO A 40 -17.37 6.74 -7.71
N PRO A 41 -16.33 7.37 -7.17
CA PRO A 41 -15.02 6.72 -7.03
C PRO A 41 -15.08 5.58 -6.02
N LEU A 42 -14.21 4.57 -6.21
CA LEU A 42 -14.07 3.49 -5.24
C LEU A 42 -13.45 4.02 -3.95
N LEU A 43 -14.02 3.61 -2.82
CA LEU A 43 -13.44 3.83 -1.50
C LEU A 43 -12.60 2.61 -1.11
N LEU A 44 -11.29 2.71 -1.31
CA LEU A 44 -10.35 1.68 -0.88
C LEU A 44 -10.03 1.85 0.60
N GLY A 45 -10.17 0.77 1.36
CA GLY A 45 -9.77 0.73 2.75
C GLY A 45 -8.29 0.37 2.90
N ALA A 46 -7.50 1.20 3.59
CA ALA A 46 -6.10 0.90 3.87
C ALA A 46 -5.97 0.09 5.17
N ALA A 47 -5.30 -1.07 5.11
CA ALA A 47 -5.07 -1.92 6.28
C ALA A 47 -3.67 -2.52 6.29
N LEU A 48 -3.02 -2.49 7.46
CA LEU A 48 -1.77 -3.18 7.73
C LEU A 48 -1.95 -4.36 8.69
N THR A 49 -3.16 -4.53 9.27
CA THR A 49 -3.47 -5.62 10.20
C THR A 49 -4.69 -6.41 9.74
N PRO A 50 -4.74 -7.73 10.04
CA PRO A 50 -5.90 -8.55 9.71
C PRO A 50 -7.21 -8.02 10.31
N ALA A 51 -7.20 -7.57 11.56
CA ALA A 51 -8.40 -7.05 12.22
C ALA A 51 -8.98 -5.81 11.52
N THR A 52 -8.12 -4.89 11.06
CA THR A 52 -8.56 -3.72 10.28
C THR A 52 -9.09 -4.15 8.92
N ALA A 53 -8.43 -5.09 8.26
CA ALA A 53 -8.84 -5.59 6.94
C ALA A 53 -10.20 -6.30 6.99
N GLU A 54 -10.43 -7.13 8.00
CA GLU A 54 -11.72 -7.79 8.21
C GLU A 54 -12.86 -6.79 8.38
N TRP A 55 -12.66 -5.78 9.22
CA TRP A 55 -13.64 -4.71 9.40
C TRP A 55 -13.90 -3.92 8.10
N LEU A 56 -12.86 -3.62 7.31
CA LEU A 56 -12.98 -2.94 6.01
C LEU A 56 -13.75 -3.79 4.99
N GLY A 57 -13.59 -5.11 5.02
CA GLY A 57 -14.28 -6.04 4.13
C GLY A 57 -15.80 -5.84 4.10
N GLY A 58 -16.39 -5.48 5.24
CA GLY A 58 -17.82 -5.27 5.37
C GLY A 58 -18.38 -4.02 4.68
N TRP A 59 -17.54 -3.02 4.34
CA TRP A 59 -18.08 -1.76 3.82
C TRP A 59 -17.20 -1.07 2.75
N ALA A 60 -15.91 -1.30 2.70
CA ALA A 60 -15.04 -0.72 1.68
C ALA A 60 -15.28 -1.37 0.31
N ASP A 61 -15.04 -0.63 -0.77
CA ASP A 61 -15.18 -1.12 -2.14
C ASP A 61 -13.96 -1.94 -2.58
N GLY A 62 -12.86 -1.84 -1.86
CA GLY A 62 -11.64 -2.62 -2.06
C GLY A 62 -10.65 -2.43 -0.91
N LEU A 63 -9.56 -3.18 -0.94
CA LEU A 63 -8.47 -3.13 0.01
C LEU A 63 -7.23 -2.52 -0.63
N ILE A 64 -6.46 -1.74 0.13
CA ILE A 64 -5.05 -1.45 -0.18
C ILE A 64 -4.17 -1.82 1.02
N THR A 65 -3.08 -2.53 0.75
CA THR A 65 -2.08 -2.89 1.77
C THR A 65 -0.66 -2.83 1.21
N VAL A 66 0.33 -3.19 2.02
CA VAL A 66 1.76 -3.16 1.66
C VAL A 66 2.32 -4.57 1.70
N ALA A 67 3.07 -4.94 0.66
CA ALA A 67 3.81 -6.20 0.64
C ALA A 67 4.89 -6.22 1.72
N THR A 68 5.05 -7.36 2.37
CA THR A 68 6.18 -7.60 3.27
C THR A 68 7.00 -8.77 2.75
N PRO A 69 8.33 -8.78 2.88
CA PRO A 69 9.16 -9.92 2.46
C PRO A 69 8.76 -11.24 3.13
N LYS A 70 8.17 -11.16 4.34
CA LYS A 70 7.67 -12.32 5.11
C LYS A 70 6.29 -12.81 4.67
N GLY A 71 5.61 -12.12 3.76
CA GLY A 71 4.30 -12.51 3.26
C GLY A 71 3.11 -12.25 4.21
N ASP A 72 3.27 -11.42 5.25
CA ASP A 72 2.18 -11.15 6.21
C ASP A 72 0.95 -10.49 5.57
N HIS A 73 1.11 -9.82 4.43
CA HIS A 73 0.00 -9.27 3.63
C HIS A 73 -1.00 -10.35 3.16
N ALA A 74 -0.59 -11.62 3.09
CA ALA A 74 -1.50 -12.73 2.82
C ALA A 74 -2.58 -12.88 3.89
N LYS A 75 -2.22 -12.68 5.17
CA LYS A 75 -3.17 -12.71 6.29
C LYS A 75 -4.15 -11.52 6.22
N VAL A 76 -3.64 -10.36 5.80
CA VAL A 76 -4.47 -9.15 5.61
C VAL A 76 -5.48 -9.37 4.49
N ALA A 77 -5.05 -9.91 3.34
CA ALA A 77 -5.93 -10.26 2.22
C ALA A 77 -7.00 -11.30 2.61
N GLY A 78 -6.60 -12.37 3.33
CA GLY A 78 -7.53 -13.39 3.83
C GLY A 78 -8.58 -12.83 4.79
N ALA A 79 -8.17 -11.96 5.72
CA ALA A 79 -9.08 -11.32 6.65
C ALA A 79 -10.05 -10.37 5.96
N PHE A 80 -9.60 -9.61 4.94
CA PHE A 80 -10.49 -8.76 4.15
C PHE A 80 -11.59 -9.55 3.46
N ARG A 81 -11.25 -10.69 2.82
CA ARG A 81 -12.24 -11.57 2.19
C ARG A 81 -13.23 -12.11 3.23
N HIS A 82 -12.72 -12.63 4.34
CA HIS A 82 -13.55 -13.15 5.44
C HIS A 82 -14.53 -12.10 5.98
N GLY A 83 -14.11 -10.85 6.06
CA GLY A 83 -14.94 -9.72 6.49
C GLY A 83 -16.01 -9.25 5.49
N GLY A 84 -16.17 -9.94 4.33
CA GLY A 84 -17.15 -9.58 3.28
C GLY A 84 -16.52 -8.89 2.06
N GLY A 85 -15.19 -8.93 1.95
CA GLY A 85 -14.45 -8.39 0.81
C GLY A 85 -14.23 -9.38 -0.34
N GLU A 86 -14.85 -10.55 -0.30
CA GLU A 86 -14.72 -11.54 -1.39
C GLU A 86 -15.19 -10.94 -2.72
N GLY A 87 -14.38 -11.12 -3.79
CA GLY A 87 -14.65 -10.55 -5.12
C GLY A 87 -14.36 -9.04 -5.27
N LYS A 88 -14.06 -8.32 -4.20
CA LYS A 88 -13.68 -6.91 -4.27
C LYS A 88 -12.20 -6.74 -4.68
N PRO A 89 -11.84 -5.67 -5.39
CA PRO A 89 -10.47 -5.45 -5.82
C PRO A 89 -9.51 -5.26 -4.63
N MET A 90 -8.34 -5.86 -4.73
CA MET A 90 -7.28 -5.71 -3.75
C MET A 90 -6.03 -5.13 -4.41
N TYR A 91 -5.50 -4.10 -3.79
CA TYR A 91 -4.35 -3.32 -4.23
C TYR A 91 -3.17 -3.57 -3.29
N LEU A 92 -1.99 -3.78 -3.87
CA LEU A 92 -0.77 -4.03 -3.12
C LEU A 92 0.31 -3.03 -3.50
N LYS A 93 0.81 -2.27 -2.53
CA LYS A 93 2.05 -1.52 -2.68
C LYS A 93 3.22 -2.46 -2.44
N VAL A 94 4.12 -2.58 -3.41
CA VAL A 94 5.31 -3.42 -3.34
C VAL A 94 6.53 -2.52 -3.29
N ASP A 95 7.16 -2.42 -2.12
CA ASP A 95 8.44 -1.74 -1.97
C ASP A 95 9.56 -2.74 -2.32
N LEU A 96 10.40 -2.36 -3.28
CA LEU A 96 11.52 -3.18 -3.75
C LEU A 96 12.74 -2.30 -4.05
N SER A 97 13.92 -2.90 -4.09
CA SER A 97 15.11 -2.27 -4.63
C SER A 97 15.70 -3.16 -5.72
N TYR A 98 15.70 -2.64 -6.93
CA TYR A 98 16.27 -3.26 -8.11
C TYR A 98 17.44 -2.43 -8.64
N ALA A 99 18.47 -3.09 -9.09
CA ALA A 99 19.55 -2.55 -9.94
C ALA A 99 20.14 -3.72 -10.73
N ARG A 100 21.02 -3.43 -11.72
CA ARG A 100 21.64 -4.48 -12.56
C ARG A 100 22.68 -5.34 -11.81
N THR A 101 23.04 -4.95 -10.59
CA THR A 101 23.90 -5.74 -9.69
C THR A 101 23.27 -5.78 -8.27
N ASP A 102 23.49 -6.88 -7.55
CA ASP A 102 23.03 -7.02 -6.15
C ASP A 102 23.67 -5.99 -5.22
N GLU A 103 24.90 -5.59 -5.49
CA GLU A 103 25.59 -4.54 -4.72
C GLU A 103 24.87 -3.20 -4.85
N GLU A 104 24.55 -2.77 -6.08
CA GLU A 104 23.82 -1.54 -6.35
C GLU A 104 22.38 -1.59 -5.79
N ALA A 105 21.69 -2.74 -5.93
CA ALA A 105 20.36 -2.91 -5.38
C ALA A 105 20.35 -2.78 -3.84
N ARG A 106 21.32 -3.39 -3.16
CA ARG A 106 21.50 -3.27 -1.70
C ARG A 106 21.90 -1.87 -1.29
N SER A 107 22.83 -1.25 -2.01
CA SER A 107 23.28 0.12 -1.75
C SER A 107 22.13 1.11 -1.89
N GLY A 108 21.31 0.99 -2.94
CA GLY A 108 20.14 1.83 -3.15
C GLY A 108 19.08 1.66 -2.06
N ALA A 109 18.81 0.41 -1.64
CA ALA A 109 17.93 0.16 -0.50
C ALA A 109 18.46 0.80 0.77
N TRP A 110 19.74 0.67 1.04
CA TRP A 110 20.39 1.28 2.20
C TRP A 110 20.32 2.80 2.17
N ASP A 111 20.62 3.42 1.04
CA ASP A 111 20.61 4.88 0.87
C ASP A 111 19.20 5.47 1.07
N GLN A 112 18.15 4.80 0.57
CA GLN A 112 16.82 5.40 0.45
C GLN A 112 15.79 4.88 1.46
N TRP A 113 16.05 3.76 2.18
CA TRP A 113 15.01 3.10 2.98
C TRP A 113 15.28 3.03 4.48
N ARG A 114 16.39 3.60 4.95
CA ARG A 114 16.82 3.52 6.37
C ARG A 114 15.78 4.02 7.37
N ALA A 115 15.12 5.13 7.08
CA ALA A 115 14.09 5.67 7.95
C ALA A 115 12.83 4.77 8.02
N ASN A 116 12.56 3.96 6.99
CA ASN A 116 11.31 3.19 6.88
C ASN A 116 11.33 1.83 7.58
N VAL A 117 12.40 1.49 8.29
CA VAL A 117 12.54 0.19 8.96
C VAL A 117 11.92 0.14 10.35
N TYR A 118 11.61 1.29 10.92
CA TYR A 118 11.08 1.43 12.26
C TYR A 118 9.57 1.16 12.32
N PRO A 119 9.04 0.73 13.47
CA PRO A 119 7.60 0.56 13.65
C PRO A 119 6.83 1.89 13.44
N ALA A 120 5.61 1.80 12.92
CA ALA A 120 4.74 2.96 12.72
C ALA A 120 4.59 3.81 14.00
N ALA A 121 4.49 3.18 15.18
CA ALA A 121 4.41 3.87 16.47
C ALA A 121 5.63 4.77 16.78
N VAL A 122 6.78 4.51 16.16
CA VAL A 122 7.96 5.39 16.24
C VAL A 122 7.84 6.50 15.21
N LEU A 123 7.57 6.14 13.94
CA LEU A 123 7.55 7.07 12.82
C LEU A 123 6.45 8.13 12.94
N GLU A 124 5.27 7.78 13.46
CA GLU A 124 4.14 8.71 13.63
C GLU A 124 4.39 9.83 14.64
N ASN A 125 5.41 9.69 15.49
CA ASN A 125 5.80 10.68 16.47
C ASN A 125 6.88 11.66 15.97
N LEU A 126 7.51 11.38 14.82
CA LEU A 126 8.51 12.25 14.21
C LEU A 126 7.82 13.42 13.48
N ARG A 127 8.37 14.61 13.63
CA ARG A 127 7.77 15.85 13.13
C ARG A 127 8.66 16.64 12.17
N THR A 128 9.96 16.38 12.19
CA THR A 128 10.94 17.13 11.41
C THR A 128 11.85 16.21 10.61
N PRO A 129 12.38 16.65 9.45
CA PRO A 129 13.37 15.87 8.70
C PRO A 129 14.57 15.44 9.54
N GLY A 130 15.10 16.30 10.41
CA GLY A 130 16.23 15.99 11.26
C GLY A 130 15.97 14.84 12.26
N GLU A 131 14.73 14.64 12.71
CA GLU A 131 14.36 13.49 13.53
C GLU A 131 14.39 12.19 12.72
N PHE A 132 14.00 12.22 11.44
CA PHE A 132 14.13 11.07 10.54
C PHE A 132 15.60 10.77 10.25
N GLU A 133 16.42 11.78 9.95
CA GLU A 133 17.88 11.64 9.74
C GLU A 133 18.55 11.01 10.95
N ALA A 134 18.21 11.47 12.15
CA ALA A 134 18.77 10.90 13.39
C ALA A 134 18.39 9.42 13.58
N LEU A 135 17.21 8.98 13.14
CA LEU A 135 16.83 7.56 13.13
C LEU A 135 17.59 6.76 12.08
N GLU A 136 17.84 7.34 10.91
CA GLU A 136 18.61 6.68 9.86
C GLU A 136 20.00 6.27 10.32
N ASP A 137 20.65 7.10 11.13
CA ASP A 137 22.00 6.82 11.69
C ASP A 137 22.00 5.64 12.68
N LEU A 138 20.84 5.30 13.26
CA LEU A 138 20.68 4.16 14.16
C LEU A 138 20.30 2.86 13.43
N ALA A 139 19.91 2.93 12.15
CA ALA A 139 19.54 1.77 11.37
C ALA A 139 20.79 0.92 11.04
N GLY A 140 20.65 -0.39 11.13
CA GLY A 140 21.66 -1.33 10.62
C GLY A 140 21.26 -1.89 9.25
N PRO A 141 22.21 -2.27 8.38
CA PRO A 141 21.90 -2.81 7.04
C PRO A 141 20.90 -3.99 7.07
N ARG A 142 21.04 -4.87 8.05
CA ARG A 142 20.14 -6.01 8.24
C ARG A 142 18.68 -5.57 8.44
N MET A 143 18.46 -4.49 9.18
CA MET A 143 17.11 -3.97 9.42
C MET A 143 16.43 -3.56 8.10
N VAL A 144 17.20 -2.94 7.17
CA VAL A 144 16.70 -2.54 5.85
C VAL A 144 16.42 -3.78 5.00
N PHE A 145 17.37 -4.70 4.91
CA PHE A 145 17.28 -5.86 4.01
C PHE A 145 16.21 -6.88 4.40
N GLU A 146 15.77 -6.88 5.66
CA GLU A 146 14.64 -7.71 6.12
C GLU A 146 13.26 -7.08 5.84
N LYS A 147 13.20 -5.81 5.44
CA LYS A 147 11.95 -5.06 5.28
C LYS A 147 11.52 -4.83 3.84
N ILE A 148 12.42 -5.05 2.88
CA ILE A 148 12.20 -4.75 1.47
C ILE A 148 12.71 -5.91 0.61
N ARG A 149 12.09 -6.12 -0.54
CA ARG A 149 12.53 -7.10 -1.54
C ARG A 149 13.70 -6.52 -2.32
N ILE A 150 14.86 -7.20 -2.32
CA ILE A 150 16.08 -6.73 -2.98
C ILE A 150 16.61 -7.83 -3.88
N SER A 151 16.77 -7.59 -5.16
CA SER A 151 17.45 -8.47 -6.10
C SER A 151 17.84 -7.73 -7.38
N ALA A 152 18.95 -8.15 -8.00
CA ALA A 152 19.31 -7.80 -9.35
C ALA A 152 18.73 -8.77 -10.39
N ASP A 153 18.19 -9.93 -9.98
CA ASP A 153 17.60 -10.90 -10.89
C ASP A 153 16.12 -10.59 -11.15
N PRO A 154 15.71 -10.22 -12.38
CA PRO A 154 14.32 -10.02 -12.75
C PRO A 154 13.42 -11.24 -12.42
N LYS A 155 13.95 -12.46 -12.47
CA LYS A 155 13.20 -13.69 -12.16
C LYS A 155 12.75 -13.75 -10.69
N ASP A 156 13.52 -13.19 -9.78
CA ASP A 156 13.12 -13.09 -8.37
C ASP A 156 11.89 -12.21 -8.23
N HIS A 157 11.89 -11.06 -8.91
CA HIS A 157 10.75 -10.15 -8.92
C HIS A 157 9.52 -10.79 -9.56
N VAL A 158 9.66 -11.48 -10.70
CA VAL A 158 8.57 -12.25 -11.32
C VAL A 158 7.99 -13.26 -10.34
N ARG A 159 8.80 -14.04 -9.65
CA ARG A 159 8.36 -15.03 -8.67
C ARG A 159 7.57 -14.40 -7.52
N TRP A 160 8.06 -13.30 -6.96
CA TRP A 160 7.40 -12.60 -5.88
C TRP A 160 6.07 -11.98 -6.31
N LEU A 161 6.03 -11.33 -7.48
CA LEU A 161 4.82 -10.69 -7.98
C LEU A 161 3.75 -11.71 -8.39
N ARG A 162 4.14 -12.86 -8.97
CA ARG A 162 3.21 -13.97 -9.22
C ARG A 162 2.59 -14.49 -7.92
N THR A 163 3.39 -14.66 -6.87
CA THR A 163 2.87 -15.04 -5.55
C THR A 163 1.85 -14.03 -5.04
N ASP A 164 2.10 -12.73 -5.21
CA ASP A 164 1.16 -11.68 -4.79
C ASP A 164 -0.15 -11.73 -5.61
N ILE A 165 -0.06 -11.98 -6.92
CA ILE A 165 -1.23 -12.14 -7.80
C ILE A 165 -2.02 -13.38 -7.40
N ASP A 166 -1.37 -14.50 -7.10
CA ASP A 166 -2.01 -15.75 -6.64
C ASP A 166 -2.75 -15.56 -5.31
N LEU A 167 -2.32 -14.61 -4.48
CA LEU A 167 -3.05 -14.17 -3.28
C LEU A 167 -4.31 -13.36 -3.62
N GLY A 168 -4.58 -13.04 -4.88
CA GLY A 168 -5.76 -12.34 -5.36
C GLY A 168 -5.61 -10.81 -5.42
N PHE A 169 -4.39 -10.28 -5.32
CA PHE A 169 -4.16 -8.86 -5.58
C PHE A 169 -4.31 -8.56 -7.08
N THR A 170 -5.22 -7.65 -7.40
CA THR A 170 -5.58 -7.30 -8.78
C THR A 170 -4.76 -6.12 -9.33
N HIS A 171 -4.19 -5.31 -8.43
CA HIS A 171 -3.39 -4.14 -8.76
C HIS A 171 -2.13 -4.12 -7.91
N LEU A 172 -0.98 -3.99 -8.57
CA LEU A 172 0.33 -3.91 -7.92
C LEU A 172 0.95 -2.53 -8.20
N TYR A 173 1.27 -1.79 -7.14
CA TYR A 173 2.02 -0.55 -7.23
C TYR A 173 3.48 -0.83 -6.91
N LEU A 174 4.32 -0.92 -7.94
CA LEU A 174 5.75 -1.19 -7.79
C LEU A 174 6.48 0.10 -7.46
N HIS A 175 7.12 0.13 -6.30
CA HIS A 175 7.93 1.24 -5.85
C HIS A 175 9.39 0.79 -5.74
N ASN A 176 10.19 1.08 -6.78
CA ASN A 176 11.63 0.93 -6.67
C ASN A 176 12.18 2.05 -5.79
N VAL A 177 12.68 1.70 -4.62
CA VAL A 177 13.21 2.69 -3.67
C VAL A 177 14.56 3.25 -4.11
N ASN A 178 15.28 2.58 -5.01
CA ASN A 178 16.54 3.03 -5.56
C ASN A 178 16.33 4.25 -6.47
N ARG A 179 17.41 5.00 -6.76
CA ARG A 179 17.34 6.23 -7.58
C ARG A 179 17.35 5.98 -9.08
N ASN A 180 17.64 4.77 -9.53
CA ASN A 180 17.79 4.35 -10.94
C ASN A 180 16.45 4.06 -11.63
N GLN A 181 15.49 4.98 -11.56
CA GLN A 181 14.12 4.76 -12.02
C GLN A 181 14.02 4.42 -13.52
N GLU A 182 14.82 5.06 -14.37
CA GLU A 182 14.82 4.78 -15.80
C GLU A 182 15.21 3.32 -16.10
N THR A 183 16.32 2.85 -15.50
CA THR A 183 16.77 1.45 -15.60
C THR A 183 15.71 0.49 -15.07
N PHE A 184 15.09 0.80 -13.94
CA PHE A 184 14.02 -0.02 -13.37
C PHE A 184 12.83 -0.12 -14.32
N ILE A 185 12.36 0.99 -14.89
CA ILE A 185 11.21 1.00 -15.81
C ILE A 185 11.54 0.22 -17.09
N GLU A 186 12.72 0.41 -17.64
CA GLU A 186 13.18 -0.28 -18.85
C GLU A 186 13.27 -1.79 -18.63
N ASP A 187 14.02 -2.22 -17.61
CA ASP A 187 14.29 -3.63 -17.37
C ASP A 187 13.00 -4.36 -16.91
N PHE A 188 12.17 -3.76 -16.07
CA PHE A 188 10.89 -4.35 -15.69
C PHE A 188 9.88 -4.41 -16.84
N GLY A 189 9.87 -3.40 -17.70
CA GLY A 189 9.05 -3.39 -18.92
C GLY A 189 9.42 -4.50 -19.91
N ASN A 190 10.69 -4.83 -19.99
CA ASN A 190 11.19 -5.81 -20.94
C ASN A 190 11.25 -7.25 -20.39
N GLU A 191 11.51 -7.43 -19.09
CA GLU A 191 11.84 -8.73 -18.52
C GLU A 191 10.85 -9.23 -17.45
N VAL A 192 10.18 -8.32 -16.72
CA VAL A 192 9.29 -8.70 -15.63
C VAL A 192 7.82 -8.67 -16.05
N LEU A 193 7.34 -7.56 -16.61
CA LEU A 193 5.93 -7.40 -16.95
C LEU A 193 5.45 -8.38 -18.03
N PRO A 194 6.22 -8.69 -19.11
CA PRO A 194 5.78 -9.69 -20.08
C PRO A 194 5.62 -11.10 -19.48
N GLU A 195 6.45 -11.46 -18.50
CA GLU A 195 6.34 -12.74 -17.81
C GLU A 195 5.09 -12.82 -16.91
N ILE A 196 4.56 -11.71 -16.47
CA ILE A 196 3.39 -11.65 -15.57
C ILE A 196 2.08 -11.56 -16.35
N PHE A 197 2.06 -10.84 -17.47
CA PHE A 197 0.86 -10.50 -18.22
C PHE A 197 0.83 -11.08 -19.66
N GLY A 198 1.90 -11.78 -20.08
CA GLY A 198 2.00 -12.47 -21.36
C GLY A 198 1.50 -13.91 -21.26
#